data_b860a74a44faec189f6f1d7f52453efa
#
_entry.id   b860a74a44faec189f6f1d7f52453efa
#
_cell.length_a   1.000
_cell.length_b   1.000
_cell.length_c   1.000
_cell.angle_alpha   90.00
_cell.angle_beta   90.00
_cell.angle_gamma   90.00
#
_symmetry.space_group_name_H-M   'P 1'
#
loop_
_entity.id
_entity.type
_entity.pdbx_description
1 polymer ?
#
loop_
_entity_poly.entity_id
_entity_poly.type
_entity_poly.pdbx_seq_one_letter_code
_entity_poly.pdbx_strand_id
1 'polypeptide(L)'
;MSLQGRSRRATKCLRSTILRQNKDLLDILPESENYAINNLLPAIAKGGFITEDEKSSVAKKIAYYSGLSEKVILQNNLEVSPSFFWKELLRDKTGQTIGRLDSRYLGLDKREIGTSPDFNSELTSWLHSFTPAINYYIKEELNFKTDVKYNLFGSVRPWDNRNNNVSEGLRQAMAQNPYLKVLIQSGYYDGATTYFSAKY
;
A
#
# COMPACT_ATOMS: atom_id res chain seq x y z
N MET A 1 22.63 -9.71 -14.70
CA MET A 1 21.15 -9.75 -14.80
C MET A 1 20.63 -8.33 -14.71
N SER A 2 20.02 -7.79 -15.77
CA SER A 2 19.65 -6.38 -15.88
C SER A 2 18.49 -6.03 -14.93
N LEU A 3 18.49 -4.79 -14.40
CA LEU A 3 17.42 -4.21 -13.58
C LEU A 3 16.03 -4.30 -14.23
N GLN A 4 15.97 -4.26 -15.56
CA GLN A 4 14.74 -4.47 -16.34
C GLN A 4 14.14 -5.87 -16.20
N GLY A 5 14.95 -6.90 -15.98
CA GLY A 5 14.46 -8.27 -15.77
C GLY A 5 13.77 -8.47 -14.42
N ARG A 6 14.15 -7.69 -13.40
CA ARG A 6 13.57 -7.78 -12.04
C ARG A 6 12.23 -7.05 -11.96
N SER A 7 12.10 -5.87 -12.57
CA SER A 7 10.83 -5.14 -12.66
C SER A 7 9.75 -5.95 -13.40
N ARG A 8 10.11 -6.61 -14.49
CA ARG A 8 9.19 -7.48 -15.25
C ARG A 8 8.72 -8.72 -14.47
N ARG A 9 9.50 -9.22 -13.49
CA ARG A 9 9.09 -10.34 -12.63
C ARG A 9 8.14 -9.92 -11.52
N ALA A 10 8.31 -8.72 -10.95
CA ALA A 10 7.41 -8.16 -9.95
C ALA A 10 6.02 -7.88 -10.55
N THR A 11 6.00 -7.19 -11.68
CA THR A 11 4.77 -6.98 -12.47
C THR A 11 4.15 -8.31 -12.90
N LYS A 12 4.98 -9.34 -13.17
CA LYS A 12 4.50 -10.70 -13.45
C LYS A 12 3.91 -11.41 -12.23
N CYS A 13 4.34 -11.13 -11.01
CA CYS A 13 3.86 -11.82 -9.81
C CYS A 13 2.53 -11.23 -9.30
N LEU A 14 2.38 -9.90 -9.26
CA LEU A 14 1.08 -9.24 -9.09
C LEU A 14 0.14 -9.56 -10.26
N ARG A 15 0.65 -9.51 -11.50
CA ARG A 15 -0.05 -10.05 -12.66
C ARG A 15 -0.37 -11.54 -12.52
N SER A 16 0.46 -12.38 -11.90
CA SER A 16 0.15 -13.81 -11.81
C SER A 16 -0.97 -14.15 -10.85
N THR A 17 -1.23 -13.33 -9.83
CA THR A 17 -2.41 -13.48 -8.98
C THR A 17 -3.64 -12.93 -9.69
N ILE A 18 -3.52 -11.80 -10.38
CA ILE A 18 -4.55 -11.21 -11.23
C ILE A 18 -4.73 -12.01 -12.54
N LEU A 19 -3.64 -12.47 -13.19
CA LEU A 19 -3.68 -13.27 -14.43
C LEU A 19 -4.09 -14.73 -14.22
N ARG A 20 -3.99 -15.29 -13.01
CA ARG A 20 -4.62 -16.59 -12.72
C ARG A 20 -6.14 -16.54 -12.87
N GLN A 21 -6.72 -15.34 -12.89
CA GLN A 21 -8.15 -15.15 -12.96
C GLN A 21 -8.63 -14.62 -14.31
N ASN A 22 -7.72 -14.37 -15.27
CA ASN A 22 -8.05 -13.74 -16.56
C ASN A 22 -8.83 -12.40 -16.46
N LYS A 23 -8.70 -11.67 -15.32
CA LYS A 23 -9.37 -10.40 -15.09
C LYS A 23 -8.35 -9.27 -15.05
N ASP A 24 -8.69 -8.12 -15.60
CA ASP A 24 -7.89 -6.90 -15.42
C ASP A 24 -8.06 -6.37 -13.97
N LEU A 25 -7.09 -5.58 -13.50
CA LEU A 25 -7.16 -4.91 -12.21
C LEU A 25 -8.44 -4.09 -12.08
N LEU A 26 -8.79 -3.33 -13.11
CA LEU A 26 -9.96 -2.46 -13.12
C LEU A 26 -11.29 -3.23 -13.10
N ASP A 27 -11.29 -4.48 -13.52
CA ASP A 27 -12.48 -5.35 -13.45
C ASP A 27 -12.67 -5.95 -12.06
N ILE A 28 -11.58 -6.24 -11.35
CA ILE A 28 -11.65 -6.89 -10.04
C ILE A 28 -11.84 -5.90 -8.88
N LEU A 29 -11.40 -4.65 -9.05
CA LEU A 29 -11.50 -3.63 -7.99
C LEU A 29 -12.94 -3.40 -7.52
N PRO A 30 -13.94 -3.14 -8.40
CA PRO A 30 -15.32 -2.94 -7.94
C PRO A 30 -15.90 -4.15 -7.20
N GLU A 31 -15.52 -5.37 -7.61
CA GLU A 31 -15.95 -6.60 -6.93
C GLU A 31 -15.35 -6.68 -5.53
N SER A 32 -14.04 -6.42 -5.38
CA SER A 32 -13.34 -6.48 -4.10
C SER A 32 -13.79 -5.37 -3.15
N GLU A 33 -14.04 -4.16 -3.64
CA GLU A 33 -14.57 -3.02 -2.87
C GLU A 33 -15.97 -3.34 -2.33
N ASN A 34 -16.85 -3.82 -3.20
CA ASN A 34 -18.20 -4.23 -2.79
C ASN A 34 -18.16 -5.34 -1.74
N TYR A 35 -17.26 -6.31 -1.91
CA TYR A 35 -17.06 -7.37 -0.92
C TYR A 35 -16.55 -6.84 0.41
N ALA A 36 -15.59 -5.91 0.39
CA ALA A 36 -15.05 -5.31 1.59
C ALA A 36 -16.14 -4.63 2.43
N ILE A 37 -17.01 -3.83 1.81
CA ILE A 37 -18.07 -3.09 2.50
C ILE A 37 -19.18 -4.02 2.98
N ASN A 38 -19.69 -4.91 2.13
CA ASN A 38 -20.90 -5.66 2.41
C ASN A 38 -20.67 -7.01 3.11
N ASN A 39 -19.45 -7.52 3.14
CA ASN A 39 -19.12 -8.82 3.71
C ASN A 39 -17.98 -8.75 4.74
N LEU A 40 -16.83 -8.17 4.38
CA LEU A 40 -15.67 -8.19 5.26
C LEU A 40 -15.87 -7.28 6.48
N LEU A 41 -16.26 -6.03 6.30
CA LEU A 41 -16.49 -5.10 7.42
C LEU A 41 -17.57 -5.61 8.40
N PRO A 42 -18.74 -6.10 7.95
CA PRO A 42 -19.71 -6.73 8.83
C PRO A 42 -19.18 -7.98 9.55
N ALA A 43 -18.37 -8.80 8.89
CA ALA A 43 -17.79 -9.99 9.52
C ALA A 43 -16.80 -9.61 10.64
N ILE A 44 -15.92 -8.63 10.37
CA ILE A 44 -15.00 -8.10 11.40
C ILE A 44 -15.78 -7.49 12.56
N ALA A 45 -16.84 -6.73 12.29
CA ALA A 45 -17.67 -6.09 13.33
C ALA A 45 -18.36 -7.09 14.29
N LYS A 46 -18.58 -8.34 13.86
CA LYS A 46 -19.11 -9.41 14.73
C LYS A 46 -18.14 -9.81 15.83
N GLY A 47 -16.82 -9.59 15.65
CA GLY A 47 -15.81 -9.98 16.62
C GLY A 47 -15.94 -11.46 17.04
N GLY A 48 -16.08 -11.74 18.32
CA GLY A 48 -16.24 -13.10 18.85
C GLY A 48 -17.60 -13.79 18.53
N PHE A 49 -18.54 -13.09 17.90
CA PHE A 49 -19.83 -13.65 17.50
C PHE A 49 -19.84 -14.22 16.08
N ILE A 50 -18.73 -14.12 15.34
CA ILE A 50 -18.59 -14.74 14.01
C ILE A 50 -18.51 -16.26 14.16
N THR A 51 -19.23 -17.02 13.34
CA THR A 51 -19.11 -18.48 13.32
C THR A 51 -17.83 -18.92 12.58
N GLU A 52 -17.31 -20.11 12.89
CA GLU A 52 -16.11 -20.63 12.23
C GLU A 52 -16.32 -20.84 10.72
N ASP A 53 -17.51 -21.27 10.31
CA ASP A 53 -17.86 -21.43 8.87
C ASP A 53 -17.87 -20.08 8.15
N GLU A 54 -18.45 -19.05 8.78
CA GLU A 54 -18.46 -17.69 8.22
C GLU A 54 -17.04 -17.13 8.16
N LYS A 55 -16.27 -17.28 9.23
CA LYS A 55 -14.87 -16.84 9.31
C LYS A 55 -14.01 -17.49 8.22
N SER A 56 -14.16 -18.80 8.01
CA SER A 56 -13.48 -19.55 6.97
C SER A 56 -13.90 -19.09 5.56
N SER A 57 -15.20 -18.89 5.32
CA SER A 57 -15.71 -18.38 4.05
C SER A 57 -15.16 -17.00 3.71
N VAL A 58 -15.11 -16.11 4.71
CA VAL A 58 -14.54 -14.75 4.56
C VAL A 58 -13.04 -14.82 4.30
N ALA A 59 -12.30 -15.64 5.05
CA ALA A 59 -10.86 -15.82 4.85
C ALA A 59 -10.53 -16.31 3.43
N LYS A 60 -11.30 -17.24 2.88
CA LYS A 60 -11.17 -17.72 1.52
C LYS A 60 -11.34 -16.62 0.47
N LYS A 61 -12.29 -15.72 0.67
CA LYS A 61 -12.49 -14.57 -0.24
C LYS A 61 -11.40 -13.52 -0.10
N ILE A 62 -10.93 -13.24 1.12
CA ILE A 62 -9.78 -12.34 1.32
C ILE A 62 -8.54 -12.94 0.62
N ALA A 63 -8.29 -14.24 0.76
CA ALA A 63 -7.18 -14.93 0.09
C ALA A 63 -7.26 -14.78 -1.43
N TYR A 64 -8.46 -14.90 -1.99
CA TYR A 64 -8.72 -14.72 -3.42
C TYR A 64 -8.33 -13.32 -3.91
N TYR A 65 -8.70 -12.25 -3.17
CA TYR A 65 -8.41 -10.87 -3.58
C TYR A 65 -6.97 -10.44 -3.25
N SER A 66 -6.44 -10.83 -2.08
CA SER A 66 -5.14 -10.38 -1.59
C SER A 66 -3.95 -11.17 -2.12
N GLY A 67 -4.15 -12.45 -2.48
CA GLY A 67 -3.07 -13.36 -2.82
C GLY A 67 -2.34 -13.99 -1.63
N LEU A 68 -2.76 -13.67 -0.40
CA LEU A 68 -2.30 -14.35 0.82
C LEU A 68 -2.92 -15.73 0.93
N SER A 69 -2.35 -16.62 1.77
CA SER A 69 -2.96 -17.91 2.08
C SER A 69 -4.12 -17.75 3.08
N GLU A 70 -5.14 -18.61 2.96
CA GLU A 70 -6.26 -18.66 3.91
C GLU A 70 -5.76 -18.84 5.35
N LYS A 71 -4.74 -19.69 5.53
CA LYS A 71 -4.10 -19.94 6.82
C LYS A 71 -3.58 -18.64 7.46
N VAL A 72 -2.85 -17.85 6.69
CA VAL A 72 -2.30 -16.56 7.17
C VAL A 72 -3.42 -15.60 7.57
N ILE A 73 -4.49 -15.53 6.81
CA ILE A 73 -5.64 -14.65 7.09
C ILE A 73 -6.35 -15.10 8.37
N LEU A 74 -6.59 -16.41 8.53
CA LEU A 74 -7.21 -16.96 9.74
C LEU A 74 -6.34 -16.74 10.98
N GLN A 75 -5.03 -16.91 10.87
CA GLN A 75 -4.08 -16.64 11.96
C GLN A 75 -4.03 -15.17 12.38
N ASN A 76 -4.42 -14.25 11.48
CA ASN A 76 -4.55 -12.82 11.74
C ASN A 76 -6.00 -12.38 12.06
N ASN A 77 -6.91 -13.33 12.34
CA ASN A 77 -8.31 -13.04 12.64
C ASN A 77 -9.01 -12.15 11.60
N LEU A 78 -8.74 -12.38 10.33
CA LEU A 78 -9.23 -11.63 9.16
C LEU A 78 -8.63 -10.22 9.01
N GLU A 79 -7.85 -9.73 9.98
CA GLU A 79 -7.27 -8.39 10.00
C GLU A 79 -5.76 -8.43 9.77
N VAL A 80 -5.35 -8.37 8.52
CA VAL A 80 -3.93 -8.36 8.14
C VAL A 80 -3.41 -6.93 8.14
N SER A 81 -2.43 -6.62 8.99
CA SER A 81 -1.82 -5.29 9.00
C SER A 81 -1.06 -5.00 7.69
N PRO A 82 -1.01 -3.74 7.23
CA PRO A 82 -0.30 -3.39 6.00
C PRO A 82 1.17 -3.82 6.01
N SER A 83 1.89 -3.60 7.11
CA SER A 83 3.31 -3.99 7.20
C SER A 83 3.51 -5.49 7.10
N PHE A 84 2.63 -6.27 7.72
CA PHE A 84 2.67 -7.72 7.61
C PHE A 84 2.34 -8.18 6.19
N PHE A 85 1.36 -7.54 5.53
CA PHE A 85 1.02 -7.82 4.14
C PHE A 85 2.24 -7.62 3.21
N TRP A 86 2.96 -6.49 3.34
CA TRP A 86 4.16 -6.23 2.51
C TRP A 86 5.26 -7.25 2.73
N LYS A 87 5.37 -7.79 3.94
CA LYS A 87 6.35 -8.81 4.31
C LYS A 87 5.95 -10.21 3.81
N GLU A 88 4.65 -10.54 3.91
CA GLU A 88 4.14 -11.89 3.77
C GLU A 88 3.80 -12.29 2.35
N LEU A 89 3.31 -11.35 1.52
CA LEU A 89 2.69 -11.64 0.23
C LEU A 89 3.53 -12.53 -0.68
N LEU A 90 4.84 -12.37 -0.68
CA LEU A 90 5.77 -13.11 -1.54
C LEU A 90 6.73 -14.03 -0.77
N ARG A 91 6.58 -14.14 0.55
CA ARG A 91 7.49 -14.91 1.42
C ARG A 91 7.69 -16.34 0.92
N ASP A 92 6.61 -17.10 0.81
CA ASP A 92 6.67 -18.53 0.44
C ASP A 92 7.02 -18.75 -1.04
N LYS A 93 6.86 -17.73 -1.88
CA LYS A 93 7.05 -17.86 -3.33
C LYS A 93 8.47 -17.51 -3.76
N THR A 94 9.03 -16.45 -3.20
CA THR A 94 10.32 -15.88 -3.65
C THR A 94 11.20 -15.38 -2.51
N GLY A 95 10.73 -15.42 -1.25
CA GLY A 95 11.42 -14.83 -0.10
C GLY A 95 11.51 -13.30 -0.14
N GLN A 96 10.75 -12.66 -1.03
CA GLN A 96 10.83 -11.21 -1.26
C GLN A 96 9.74 -10.46 -0.51
N THR A 97 10.02 -9.18 -0.24
CA THR A 97 9.06 -8.21 0.26
C THR A 97 8.64 -7.25 -0.84
N ILE A 98 7.48 -6.63 -0.70
CA ILE A 98 7.01 -5.58 -1.61
C ILE A 98 7.22 -4.19 -1.03
N GLY A 99 7.33 -3.18 -1.89
CA GLY A 99 7.50 -1.79 -1.48
C GLY A 99 6.26 -1.23 -0.78
N ARG A 100 6.50 -0.31 0.16
CA ARG A 100 5.45 0.39 0.89
C ARG A 100 4.88 1.56 0.09
N LEU A 101 5.74 2.39 -0.51
CA LEU A 101 5.33 3.57 -1.29
C LEU A 101 4.95 3.21 -2.72
N ASP A 102 5.48 2.09 -3.21
CA ASP A 102 5.11 1.50 -4.48
C ASP A 102 5.30 -0.02 -4.42
N SER A 103 4.21 -0.75 -4.27
CA SER A 103 4.20 -2.22 -4.12
C SER A 103 4.68 -3.00 -5.35
N ARG A 104 4.98 -2.32 -6.46
CA ARG A 104 5.59 -2.93 -7.64
C ARG A 104 7.10 -3.18 -7.49
N TYR A 105 7.73 -2.51 -6.52
CA TYR A 105 9.14 -2.73 -6.18
C TYR A 105 9.29 -3.90 -5.23
N LEU A 106 10.36 -4.66 -5.42
CA LEU A 106 10.66 -5.84 -4.61
C LEU A 106 12.00 -5.69 -3.90
N GLY A 107 12.06 -6.19 -2.67
CA GLY A 107 13.26 -6.22 -1.85
C GLY A 107 13.51 -7.60 -1.26
N LEU A 108 14.71 -7.77 -0.72
CA LEU A 108 15.11 -8.92 0.07
C LEU A 108 15.51 -8.40 1.44
N ASP A 109 14.81 -8.85 2.45
CA ASP A 109 15.14 -8.56 3.83
C ASP A 109 16.29 -9.44 4.33
N LYS A 110 16.92 -9.03 5.40
CA LYS A 110 17.97 -9.82 6.08
C LYS A 110 17.42 -11.17 6.58
N ARG A 111 16.13 -11.20 6.94
CA ARG A 111 15.42 -12.42 7.36
C ARG A 111 14.08 -12.50 6.66
N GLU A 112 13.72 -13.68 6.18
CA GLU A 112 12.40 -13.92 5.56
C GLU A 112 11.27 -13.81 6.58
N ILE A 113 11.48 -14.25 7.81
CA ILE A 113 10.52 -14.15 8.92
C ILE A 113 10.41 -12.72 9.46
N GLY A 114 9.29 -12.42 10.07
CA GLY A 114 9.02 -11.11 10.69
C GLY A 114 7.66 -10.56 10.31
N THR A 115 7.29 -9.43 10.92
CA THR A 115 5.99 -8.77 10.78
C THR A 115 6.03 -7.50 9.94
N SER A 116 7.22 -7.11 9.48
CA SER A 116 7.40 -5.94 8.63
C SER A 116 8.68 -6.08 7.79
N PRO A 117 8.75 -5.46 6.61
CA PRO A 117 10.00 -5.32 5.87
C PRO A 117 11.05 -4.53 6.65
N ASP A 118 12.33 -4.86 6.43
CA ASP A 118 13.45 -4.14 7.06
C ASP A 118 13.60 -2.71 6.50
N PHE A 119 13.15 -2.49 5.26
CA PHE A 119 13.22 -1.21 4.56
C PHE A 119 12.16 -1.11 3.44
N ASN A 120 11.95 0.09 2.93
CA ASN A 120 11.09 0.31 1.77
C ASN A 120 11.87 -0.03 0.48
N SER A 121 11.48 -1.10 -0.20
CA SER A 121 12.22 -1.69 -1.34
C SER A 121 12.44 -0.72 -2.51
N GLU A 122 11.52 0.20 -2.74
CA GLU A 122 11.61 1.23 -3.78
C GLU A 122 12.78 2.20 -3.55
N LEU A 123 13.18 2.41 -2.30
CA LEU A 123 14.25 3.36 -1.97
C LEU A 123 15.61 2.95 -2.52
N THR A 124 15.84 1.65 -2.72
CA THR A 124 17.08 1.18 -3.36
C THR A 124 17.24 1.70 -4.80
N SER A 125 16.12 1.94 -5.47
CA SER A 125 16.11 2.51 -6.83
C SER A 125 15.98 4.03 -6.82
N TRP A 126 15.26 4.61 -5.87
CA TRP A 126 14.95 6.03 -5.86
C TRP A 126 16.07 6.90 -5.30
N LEU A 127 16.73 6.47 -4.21
CA LEU A 127 17.69 7.32 -3.51
C LEU A 127 18.87 7.75 -4.38
N HIS A 128 19.44 6.82 -5.16
CA HIS A 128 20.58 7.15 -6.01
C HIS A 128 20.22 8.00 -7.24
N SER A 129 18.96 8.00 -7.64
CA SER A 129 18.45 8.80 -8.76
C SER A 129 17.99 10.19 -8.32
N PHE A 130 17.20 10.25 -7.25
CA PHE A 130 16.61 11.52 -6.79
C PHE A 130 17.56 12.37 -5.96
N THR A 131 18.50 11.78 -5.23
CA THR A 131 19.43 12.56 -4.39
C THR A 131 20.28 13.54 -5.21
N PRO A 132 20.97 13.16 -6.30
CA PRO A 132 21.69 14.13 -7.11
C PRO A 132 20.75 15.11 -7.81
N ALA A 133 19.59 14.66 -8.27
CA ALA A 133 18.63 15.52 -8.99
C ALA A 133 18.11 16.65 -8.09
N ILE A 134 17.70 16.35 -6.83
CA ILE A 134 17.20 17.37 -5.91
C ILE A 134 18.32 18.35 -5.50
N ASN A 135 19.55 17.88 -5.29
CA ASN A 135 20.67 18.76 -4.99
C ASN A 135 21.00 19.70 -6.13
N TYR A 136 20.99 19.21 -7.38
CA TYR A 136 21.15 20.04 -8.56
C TYR A 136 20.04 21.08 -8.66
N TYR A 137 18.79 20.68 -8.58
CA TYR A 137 17.63 21.56 -8.66
C TYR A 137 17.69 22.70 -7.63
N ILE A 138 17.93 22.35 -6.36
CA ILE A 138 18.01 23.34 -5.28
C ILE A 138 19.16 24.35 -5.51
N LYS A 139 20.36 23.84 -5.89
CA LYS A 139 21.56 24.66 -5.97
C LYS A 139 21.63 25.46 -7.26
N GLU A 140 21.27 24.87 -8.38
CA GLU A 140 21.50 25.47 -9.70
C GLU A 140 20.24 26.15 -10.25
N GLU A 141 19.07 25.59 -10.06
CA GLU A 141 17.84 26.18 -10.61
C GLU A 141 17.16 27.13 -9.62
N LEU A 142 17.09 26.75 -8.32
CA LEU A 142 16.54 27.64 -7.29
C LEU A 142 17.59 28.61 -6.71
N ASN A 143 18.86 28.50 -7.13
CA ASN A 143 19.98 29.30 -6.68
C ASN A 143 20.16 29.33 -5.15
N PHE A 144 19.78 28.27 -4.44
CA PHE A 144 19.98 28.13 -3.01
C PHE A 144 21.31 27.43 -2.74
N LYS A 145 22.39 28.21 -2.69
CA LYS A 145 23.75 27.71 -2.50
C LYS A 145 23.98 27.37 -1.03
N THR A 146 24.08 26.08 -0.73
CA THR A 146 24.32 25.57 0.62
C THR A 146 25.11 24.28 0.59
N ASP A 147 25.93 24.04 1.62
CA ASP A 147 26.63 22.77 1.85
C ASP A 147 25.87 21.85 2.81
N VAL A 148 24.72 22.28 3.32
CA VAL A 148 23.86 21.46 4.17
C VAL A 148 23.29 20.30 3.36
N LYS A 149 23.41 19.10 3.91
CA LYS A 149 22.89 17.88 3.30
C LYS A 149 21.36 17.94 3.25
N TYR A 150 20.78 17.71 2.08
CA TYR A 150 19.35 17.50 1.96
C TYR A 150 18.94 16.16 2.59
N ASN A 151 18.16 16.22 3.66
CA ASN A 151 17.66 15.03 4.36
C ASN A 151 16.32 14.60 3.80
N LEU A 152 16.32 13.66 2.86
CA LEU A 152 15.11 13.13 2.25
C LEU A 152 14.14 12.52 3.28
N PHE A 153 14.67 11.86 4.31
CA PHE A 153 13.92 11.29 5.44
C PHE A 153 14.40 11.89 6.77
N GLY A 154 14.44 13.21 6.82
CA GLY A 154 14.71 13.92 8.08
C GLY A 154 13.64 13.60 9.13
N SER A 155 14.02 13.61 10.42
CA SER A 155 13.04 13.47 11.49
C SER A 155 12.09 14.66 11.49
N VAL A 156 10.80 14.37 11.41
CA VAL A 156 9.73 15.38 11.51
C VAL A 156 9.00 15.31 12.85
N ARG A 157 9.57 14.59 13.80
CA ARG A 157 9.02 14.48 15.16
C ARG A 157 9.33 15.72 16.00
N PRO A 158 8.41 16.13 16.90
CA PRO A 158 7.10 15.54 17.14
C PRO A 158 6.08 15.87 16.05
N TRP A 159 5.48 14.84 15.44
CA TRP A 159 4.37 15.00 14.50
C TRP A 159 3.06 14.87 15.25
N ASP A 160 2.21 15.88 15.16
CA ASP A 160 0.90 15.89 15.81
C ASP A 160 -0.21 15.56 14.80
N ASN A 161 -0.82 14.39 14.96
CA ASN A 161 -1.97 13.94 14.18
C ASN A 161 -3.32 14.20 14.88
N ARG A 162 -3.33 14.88 16.02
CA ARG A 162 -4.58 15.24 16.69
C ARG A 162 -5.34 16.24 15.81
N ASN A 163 -6.64 15.99 15.65
CA ASN A 163 -7.55 16.84 14.88
C ASN A 163 -7.15 17.02 13.39
N ASN A 164 -6.52 16.02 12.78
CA ASN A 164 -6.16 16.06 11.37
C ASN A 164 -7.29 15.65 10.41
N ASN A 165 -8.49 15.34 10.93
CA ASN A 165 -9.66 15.09 10.10
C ASN A 165 -10.27 16.42 9.63
N VAL A 166 -10.07 16.72 8.35
CA VAL A 166 -10.55 17.96 7.72
C VAL A 166 -11.78 17.74 6.81
N SER A 167 -12.35 16.54 6.82
CA SER A 167 -13.46 16.19 5.91
C SER A 167 -14.69 17.06 6.12
N GLU A 168 -15.04 17.39 7.37
CA GLU A 168 -16.17 18.28 7.65
C GLU A 168 -15.91 19.71 7.17
N GLY A 169 -14.70 20.23 7.35
CA GLY A 169 -14.30 21.54 6.79
C GLY A 169 -14.38 21.56 5.26
N LEU A 170 -13.96 20.49 4.61
CA LEU A 170 -14.09 20.36 3.15
C LEU A 170 -15.57 20.32 2.73
N ARG A 171 -16.39 19.52 3.43
CA ARG A 171 -17.84 19.45 3.18
C ARG A 171 -18.51 20.82 3.31
N GLN A 172 -18.16 21.58 4.35
CA GLN A 172 -18.66 22.93 4.56
C GLN A 172 -18.23 23.88 3.43
N ALA A 173 -16.96 23.85 3.04
CA ALA A 173 -16.45 24.68 1.95
C ALA A 173 -17.16 24.38 0.61
N MET A 174 -17.41 23.10 0.31
CA MET A 174 -18.18 22.69 -0.87
C MET A 174 -19.63 23.15 -0.81
N ALA A 175 -20.26 23.11 0.37
CA ALA A 175 -21.62 23.58 0.54
C ALA A 175 -21.75 25.10 0.38
N GLN A 176 -20.76 25.86 0.84
CA GLN A 176 -20.70 27.31 0.70
C GLN A 176 -20.31 27.78 -0.70
N ASN A 177 -19.62 26.94 -1.45
CA ASN A 177 -19.18 27.25 -2.81
C ASN A 177 -19.60 26.13 -3.77
N PRO A 178 -20.80 26.22 -4.36
CA PRO A 178 -21.32 25.17 -5.25
C PRO A 178 -20.53 24.99 -6.55
N TYR A 179 -19.63 25.91 -6.88
CA TYR A 179 -18.73 25.81 -8.03
C TYR A 179 -17.38 25.15 -7.70
N LEU A 180 -17.12 24.89 -6.41
CA LEU A 180 -15.89 24.20 -5.98
C LEU A 180 -15.89 22.77 -6.49
N LYS A 181 -14.84 22.43 -7.22
CA LYS A 181 -14.56 21.06 -7.66
C LYS A 181 -13.36 20.53 -6.89
N VAL A 182 -13.46 19.31 -6.40
CA VAL A 182 -12.39 18.64 -5.67
C VAL A 182 -11.93 17.44 -6.48
N LEU A 183 -10.63 17.38 -6.74
CA LEU A 183 -9.98 16.20 -7.35
C LEU A 183 -9.19 15.48 -6.29
N ILE A 184 -9.55 14.21 -6.05
CA ILE A 184 -8.79 13.31 -5.16
C ILE A 184 -8.03 12.32 -6.04
N GLN A 185 -6.70 12.26 -5.86
CA GLN A 185 -5.83 11.35 -6.59
C GLN A 185 -5.17 10.37 -5.62
N SER A 186 -5.21 9.08 -5.94
CA SER A 186 -4.59 8.04 -5.14
C SER A 186 -4.10 6.89 -6.04
N GLY A 187 -2.88 6.42 -5.81
CA GLY A 187 -2.29 5.34 -6.60
C GLY A 187 -2.75 3.95 -6.15
N TYR A 188 -3.06 3.07 -7.08
CA TYR A 188 -3.44 1.68 -6.76
C TYR A 188 -2.34 0.85 -6.10
N TYR A 189 -1.09 1.25 -6.26
CA TYR A 189 0.08 0.53 -5.75
C TYR A 189 0.70 1.17 -4.51
N ASP A 190 0.10 2.27 -4.03
CA ASP A 190 0.53 2.92 -2.78
C ASP A 190 0.00 2.13 -1.57
N GLY A 191 0.92 1.49 -0.85
CA GLY A 191 0.59 0.76 0.37
C GLY A 191 0.63 1.62 1.64
N ALA A 192 1.14 2.87 1.55
CA ALA A 192 1.19 3.80 2.68
C ALA A 192 -0.11 4.59 2.83
N THR A 193 -0.65 5.08 1.70
CA THR A 193 -1.93 5.77 1.60
C THR A 193 -2.79 5.08 0.56
N THR A 194 -3.47 4.02 0.99
CA THR A 194 -4.22 3.15 0.08
C THR A 194 -5.38 3.89 -0.58
N TYR A 195 -5.56 3.66 -1.89
CA TYR A 195 -6.59 4.35 -2.67
C TYR A 195 -8.01 4.16 -2.10
N PHE A 196 -8.29 2.98 -1.55
CA PHE A 196 -9.63 2.69 -1.02
C PHE A 196 -9.94 3.50 0.24
N SER A 197 -8.94 3.83 1.07
CA SER A 197 -9.12 4.72 2.21
C SER A 197 -9.47 6.16 1.80
N ALA A 198 -9.04 6.58 0.61
CA ALA A 198 -9.39 7.90 0.07
C ALA A 198 -10.75 7.89 -0.65
N LYS A 199 -11.18 6.73 -1.15
CA LYS A 199 -12.47 6.55 -1.84
C LYS A 199 -13.64 6.33 -0.87
N TYR A 200 -13.39 5.59 0.24
CA TYR A 200 -14.37 5.23 1.27
C TYR A 200 -14.65 6.40 2.21
#